data_eff959f971820960a30c875173c0a65d
#
_entry.id   eff959f971820960a30c875173c0a65d
#
_cell.length_a   1.000
_cell.length_b   1.000
_cell.length_c   1.000
_cell.angle_alpha   90.00
_cell.angle_beta   90.00
_cell.angle_gamma   90.00
#
_symmetry.space_group_name_H-M   'P 1'
#
loop_
_entity.id
_entity.type
_entity.pdbx_description
1 polymer ?
#
loop_
_entity_poly.entity_id
_entity_poly.type
_entity_poly.pdbx_seq_one_letter_code
_entity_poly.pdbx_strand_id
1 'polypeptide(L)'
;MAVCLYQGTFNPIHNAHLEVAKYVYEQFNFEKIVFVPAYKPPHKDLKNFTSENAMHRLNMIQLAIEEYPYFDVTVIEYLRGKPSYTYDTIVEIKNITGTEERINIIIGTDAFQYIETWNNADKLKELVHFILFVREDDFDETPYLELKQKGYEYTLMKKPYTNISASEVRDRVSQNKEIYDIVPFKVAEYIRQNNVY
;
A
#
# COMPACT_ATOMS: atom_id res chain seq x y z
N MET A 1 11.31 15.76 9.04
CA MET A 1 10.40 14.73 9.60
C MET A 1 10.37 13.54 8.67
N ALA A 2 10.81 12.38 9.14
CA ALA A 2 10.89 11.19 8.29
C ALA A 2 9.52 10.50 8.22
N VAL A 3 8.85 10.63 7.07
CA VAL A 3 7.57 9.99 6.79
C VAL A 3 7.80 8.84 5.80
N CYS A 4 7.09 7.73 5.98
CA CYS A 4 7.09 6.64 5.03
C CYS A 4 5.68 6.47 4.43
N LEU A 5 5.61 6.30 3.12
CA LEU A 5 4.34 6.06 2.42
C LEU A 5 4.07 4.56 2.32
N TYR A 6 2.84 4.17 2.53
CA TYR A 6 2.38 2.83 2.23
C TYR A 6 1.34 2.88 1.12
N GLN A 7 1.82 2.64 -0.11
CA GLN A 7 0.97 2.70 -1.28
C GLN A 7 0.33 1.34 -1.58
N GLY A 8 -0.97 1.35 -1.87
CA GLY A 8 -1.68 0.11 -2.15
C GLY A 8 -3.11 0.33 -2.65
N THR A 9 -3.71 -0.72 -3.17
CA THR A 9 -5.14 -0.68 -3.55
C THR A 9 -6.05 -0.75 -2.32
N PHE A 10 -5.65 -1.55 -1.31
CA PHE A 10 -6.41 -1.78 -0.07
C PHE A 10 -7.89 -2.13 -0.34
N ASN A 11 -8.12 -3.24 -1.02
CA ASN A 11 -9.47 -3.65 -1.45
C ASN A 11 -9.93 -5.01 -0.89
N PRO A 12 -10.19 -5.10 0.45
CA PRO A 12 -10.02 -4.07 1.47
C PRO A 12 -8.63 -4.02 2.10
N ILE A 13 -8.43 -3.06 3.02
CA ILE A 13 -7.36 -3.12 4.02
C ILE A 13 -7.63 -4.31 4.95
N HIS A 14 -6.56 -4.99 5.42
CA HIS A 14 -6.64 -6.16 6.30
C HIS A 14 -5.48 -6.20 7.30
N ASN A 15 -5.54 -7.11 8.27
CA ASN A 15 -4.61 -7.15 9.40
C ASN A 15 -3.14 -7.24 8.95
N ALA A 16 -2.80 -8.00 7.91
CA ALA A 16 -1.44 -8.07 7.39
C ALA A 16 -0.90 -6.71 6.91
N HIS A 17 -1.73 -5.82 6.35
CA HIS A 17 -1.30 -4.47 6.00
C HIS A 17 -0.91 -3.66 7.25
N LEU A 18 -1.70 -3.76 8.32
CA LEU A 18 -1.42 -3.06 9.59
C LEU A 18 -0.17 -3.62 10.27
N GLU A 19 0.03 -4.94 10.24
CA GLU A 19 1.22 -5.61 10.77
C GLU A 19 2.50 -5.10 10.07
N VAL A 20 2.48 -5.03 8.73
CA VAL A 20 3.60 -4.51 7.93
C VAL A 20 3.86 -3.04 8.28
N ALA A 21 2.81 -2.20 8.28
CA ALA A 21 2.94 -0.78 8.59
C ALA A 21 3.50 -0.53 9.99
N LYS A 22 3.00 -1.27 10.99
CA LYS A 22 3.46 -1.20 12.38
C LYS A 22 4.93 -1.61 12.49
N TYR A 23 5.30 -2.72 11.86
CA TYR A 23 6.68 -3.19 11.88
C TYR A 23 7.64 -2.16 11.27
N VAL A 24 7.28 -1.57 10.12
CA VAL A 24 8.10 -0.51 9.49
C VAL A 24 8.23 0.68 10.42
N TYR A 25 7.14 1.13 11.03
CA TYR A 25 7.17 2.22 11.99
C TYR A 25 8.14 1.95 13.14
N GLU A 26 8.08 0.75 13.72
CA GLU A 26 8.92 0.36 14.87
C GLU A 26 10.41 0.18 14.51
N GLN A 27 10.72 -0.28 13.29
CA GLN A 27 12.10 -0.62 12.90
C GLN A 27 12.87 0.54 12.26
N PHE A 28 12.20 1.46 11.59
CA PHE A 28 12.86 2.51 10.80
C PHE A 28 12.76 3.90 11.41
N ASN A 29 12.21 4.01 12.62
CA ASN A 29 12.13 5.27 13.37
C ASN A 29 11.45 6.41 12.59
N PHE A 30 10.44 6.09 11.77
CA PHE A 30 9.60 7.08 11.09
C PHE A 30 8.68 7.78 12.11
N GLU A 31 8.38 9.04 11.88
CA GLU A 31 7.39 9.77 12.69
C GLU A 31 5.96 9.33 12.34
N LYS A 32 5.71 9.02 11.06
CA LYS A 32 4.42 8.55 10.57
C LYS A 32 4.57 7.58 9.42
N ILE A 33 3.60 6.66 9.33
CA ILE A 33 3.31 5.90 8.12
C ILE A 33 2.04 6.49 7.50
N VAL A 34 2.12 6.96 6.26
CA VAL A 34 0.98 7.53 5.54
C VAL A 34 0.48 6.56 4.48
N PHE A 35 -0.73 6.06 4.66
CA PHE A 35 -1.39 5.22 3.67
C PHE A 35 -1.78 6.05 2.45
N VAL A 36 -1.45 5.53 1.27
CA VAL A 36 -1.76 6.16 -0.03
C VAL A 36 -2.64 5.20 -0.83
N PRO A 37 -3.97 5.23 -0.63
CA PRO A 37 -4.87 4.37 -1.37
C PRO A 37 -4.93 4.78 -2.84
N ALA A 38 -4.70 3.81 -3.73
CA ALA A 38 -4.83 4.04 -5.16
C ALA A 38 -6.29 4.39 -5.51
N TYR A 39 -6.52 5.59 -6.05
CA TYR A 39 -7.85 5.98 -6.53
C TYR A 39 -8.30 5.07 -7.68
N LYS A 40 -7.52 5.01 -8.74
CA LYS A 40 -7.76 4.20 -9.94
C LYS A 40 -6.52 3.39 -10.30
N PRO A 41 -6.36 2.15 -9.75
CA PRO A 41 -5.18 1.34 -9.98
C PRO A 41 -4.97 1.04 -11.48
N PRO A 42 -3.82 1.38 -12.09
CA PRO A 42 -3.64 1.25 -13.54
C PRO A 42 -3.54 -0.20 -14.03
N HIS A 43 -3.13 -1.13 -13.15
CA HIS A 43 -2.90 -2.54 -13.49
C HIS A 43 -4.09 -3.47 -13.14
N LYS A 44 -5.20 -2.91 -12.68
CA LYS A 44 -6.40 -3.70 -12.36
C LYS A 44 -7.47 -3.47 -13.41
N ASP A 45 -8.27 -4.50 -13.66
CA ASP A 45 -9.40 -4.38 -14.59
C ASP A 45 -10.34 -3.25 -14.13
N LEU A 46 -10.38 -2.19 -14.94
CA LEU A 46 -11.14 -0.97 -14.65
C LEU A 46 -12.62 -1.10 -15.00
N LYS A 47 -13.07 -2.25 -15.56
CA LYS A 47 -14.47 -2.46 -15.93
C LYS A 47 -15.41 -2.33 -14.72
N ASN A 48 -14.91 -2.63 -13.53
CA ASN A 48 -15.65 -2.54 -12.27
C ASN A 48 -15.21 -1.34 -11.40
N PHE A 49 -14.47 -0.38 -11.96
CA PHE A 49 -14.11 0.81 -11.21
C PHE A 49 -15.33 1.73 -11.09
N THR A 50 -15.68 2.08 -9.85
CA THR A 50 -16.59 3.18 -9.53
C THR A 50 -15.93 4.10 -8.51
N SER A 51 -16.32 5.38 -8.52
CA SER A 51 -15.89 6.32 -7.47
C SER A 51 -16.40 5.90 -6.10
N GLU A 52 -17.55 5.24 -6.04
CA GLU A 52 -18.14 4.68 -4.83
C GLU A 52 -17.23 3.59 -4.23
N ASN A 53 -16.76 2.63 -5.05
CA ASN A 53 -15.81 1.61 -4.59
C ASN A 53 -14.48 2.21 -4.11
N ALA A 54 -14.04 3.32 -4.71
CA ALA A 54 -12.87 4.04 -4.22
C ALA A 54 -13.14 4.64 -2.84
N MET A 55 -14.30 5.26 -2.62
CA MET A 55 -14.68 5.83 -1.32
C MET A 55 -14.82 4.76 -0.23
N HIS A 56 -15.40 3.59 -0.54
CA HIS A 56 -15.42 2.48 0.42
C HIS A 56 -14.02 2.08 0.88
N ARG A 57 -13.05 1.99 -0.04
CA ARG A 57 -11.66 1.67 0.31
C ARG A 57 -11.02 2.72 1.22
N LEU A 58 -11.25 4.01 0.94
CA LEU A 58 -10.77 5.10 1.78
C LEU A 58 -11.37 5.03 3.18
N ASN A 59 -12.70 4.87 3.29
CA ASN A 59 -13.39 4.78 4.57
C ASN A 59 -12.89 3.59 5.41
N MET A 60 -12.68 2.43 4.78
CA MET A 60 -12.15 1.26 5.46
C MET A 60 -10.71 1.49 5.98
N ILE A 61 -9.86 2.23 5.25
CA ILE A 61 -8.53 2.59 5.74
C ILE A 61 -8.64 3.50 6.95
N GLN A 62 -9.46 4.55 6.90
CA GLN A 62 -9.66 5.48 8.02
C GLN A 62 -10.10 4.74 9.29
N LEU A 63 -11.08 3.82 9.16
CA LEU A 63 -11.53 2.99 10.28
C LEU A 63 -10.44 2.04 10.80
N ALA A 64 -9.61 1.48 9.91
CA ALA A 64 -8.56 0.55 10.29
C ALA A 64 -7.41 1.21 11.06
N ILE A 65 -7.12 2.48 10.77
CA ILE A 65 -5.97 3.19 11.35
C ILE A 65 -6.34 4.12 12.52
N GLU A 66 -7.61 4.27 12.81
CA GLU A 66 -8.12 5.25 13.80
C GLU A 66 -7.46 5.14 15.18
N GLU A 67 -7.08 3.93 15.60
CA GLU A 67 -6.47 3.67 16.92
C GLU A 67 -4.95 3.84 16.93
N TYR A 68 -4.33 4.16 15.78
CA TYR A 68 -2.88 4.28 15.64
C TYR A 68 -2.48 5.74 15.43
N PRO A 69 -1.98 6.45 16.45
CA PRO A 69 -1.67 7.90 16.35
C PRO A 69 -0.52 8.22 15.37
N TYR A 70 0.25 7.21 15.00
CA TYR A 70 1.38 7.29 14.06
C TYR A 70 1.01 6.84 12.63
N PHE A 71 -0.24 6.44 12.38
CA PHE A 71 -0.75 6.20 11.03
C PHE A 71 -1.58 7.38 10.55
N ASP A 72 -1.51 7.65 9.26
CA ASP A 72 -2.29 8.67 8.59
C ASP A 72 -2.71 8.17 7.20
N VAL A 73 -3.62 8.86 6.54
CA VAL A 73 -4.05 8.56 5.18
C VAL A 73 -4.13 9.81 4.35
N THR A 74 -3.59 9.77 3.14
CA THR A 74 -3.70 10.89 2.20
C THR A 74 -4.73 10.61 1.10
N VAL A 75 -5.45 11.64 0.70
CA VAL A 75 -6.43 11.61 -0.40
C VAL A 75 -5.88 12.19 -1.70
N ILE A 76 -4.58 12.35 -1.82
CA ILE A 76 -3.90 13.03 -2.93
C ILE A 76 -4.31 12.44 -4.31
N GLU A 77 -4.38 11.11 -4.42
CA GLU A 77 -4.79 10.46 -5.67
C GLU A 77 -6.29 10.61 -5.96
N TYR A 78 -7.11 10.73 -4.92
CA TYR A 78 -8.56 11.00 -5.02
C TYR A 78 -8.82 12.42 -5.53
N LEU A 79 -8.08 13.39 -5.03
CA LEU A 79 -8.17 14.79 -5.48
C LEU A 79 -7.72 14.94 -6.93
N ARG A 80 -6.70 14.19 -7.34
CA ARG A 80 -6.23 14.16 -8.72
C ARG A 80 -7.24 13.53 -9.69
N GLY A 81 -8.00 12.51 -9.26
CA GLY A 81 -9.05 11.85 -10.03
C GLY A 81 -8.57 11.12 -11.31
N LYS A 82 -7.28 10.85 -11.43
CA LYS A 82 -6.63 10.21 -12.58
C LYS A 82 -6.14 8.80 -12.23
N PRO A 83 -5.66 7.99 -13.19
CA PRO A 83 -4.96 6.75 -12.88
C PRO A 83 -3.82 6.97 -11.88
N SER A 84 -3.70 6.04 -10.94
CA SER A 84 -2.80 6.12 -9.77
C SER A 84 -1.39 5.66 -10.13
N TYR A 85 -0.62 6.50 -10.82
CA TYR A 85 0.79 6.23 -11.06
C TYR A 85 1.64 6.72 -9.90
N THR A 86 2.48 5.85 -9.35
CA THR A 86 3.35 6.15 -8.21
C THR A 86 4.25 7.35 -8.48
N TYR A 87 4.84 7.44 -9.67
CA TYR A 87 5.69 8.57 -10.04
C TYR A 87 4.96 9.92 -9.88
N ASP A 88 3.73 10.03 -10.38
CA ASP A 88 2.95 11.27 -10.30
C ASP A 88 2.65 11.63 -8.84
N THR A 89 2.32 10.62 -8.02
CA THR A 89 2.04 10.80 -6.60
C THR A 89 3.27 11.29 -5.83
N ILE A 90 4.45 10.72 -6.12
CA ILE A 90 5.71 11.14 -5.49
C ILE A 90 6.10 12.56 -5.89
N VAL A 91 6.00 12.90 -7.16
CA VAL A 91 6.29 14.26 -7.64
C VAL A 91 5.36 15.28 -6.98
N GLU A 92 4.07 14.97 -6.87
CA GLU A 92 3.09 15.84 -6.23
C GLU A 92 3.39 16.02 -4.73
N ILE A 93 3.70 14.95 -4.01
CA ILE A 93 4.09 15.02 -2.59
C ILE A 93 5.37 15.85 -2.41
N LYS A 94 6.40 15.64 -3.24
CA LYS A 94 7.64 16.43 -3.17
C LYS A 94 7.37 17.92 -3.42
N ASN A 95 6.50 18.27 -4.37
CA ASN A 95 6.11 19.65 -4.64
C ASN A 95 5.37 20.30 -3.47
N ILE A 96 4.46 19.56 -2.80
CA ILE A 96 3.69 20.06 -1.65
C ILE A 96 4.60 20.24 -0.42
N THR A 97 5.52 19.30 -0.19
CA THR A 97 6.36 19.30 1.02
C THR A 97 7.66 20.08 0.85
N GLY A 98 8.08 20.35 -0.38
CA GLY A 98 9.36 21.00 -0.70
C GLY A 98 10.58 20.13 -0.37
N THR A 99 10.42 18.82 -0.12
CA THR A 99 11.53 17.94 0.24
C THR A 99 12.37 17.57 -0.97
N GLU A 100 13.69 17.69 -0.84
CA GLU A 100 14.67 17.18 -1.82
C GLU A 100 15.09 15.74 -1.50
N GLU A 101 14.81 15.23 -0.31
CA GLU A 101 15.15 13.87 0.10
C GLU A 101 14.34 12.83 -0.67
N ARG A 102 14.88 11.62 -0.78
CA ARG A 102 14.14 10.46 -1.31
C ARG A 102 12.98 10.12 -0.38
N ILE A 103 11.84 9.78 -0.98
CA ILE A 103 10.65 9.38 -0.24
C ILE A 103 10.71 7.88 0.03
N ASN A 104 10.50 7.46 1.26
CA ASN A 104 10.41 6.05 1.61
C ASN A 104 9.03 5.49 1.26
N ILE A 105 8.99 4.33 0.57
CA ILE A 105 7.74 3.67 0.16
C ILE A 105 7.76 2.21 0.58
N ILE A 106 6.72 1.77 1.28
CA ILE A 106 6.46 0.36 1.57
C ILE A 106 5.80 -0.29 0.36
N ILE A 107 6.34 -1.42 -0.09
CA ILE A 107 5.83 -2.19 -1.22
C ILE A 107 6.15 -3.69 -1.04
N GLY A 108 5.26 -4.57 -1.51
CA GLY A 108 5.53 -6.01 -1.53
C GLY A 108 6.52 -6.40 -2.63
N THR A 109 7.28 -7.47 -2.40
CA THR A 109 8.19 -8.06 -3.38
C THR A 109 7.46 -8.46 -4.66
N ASP A 110 6.23 -8.97 -4.54
CA ASP A 110 5.34 -9.34 -5.64
C ASP A 110 5.05 -8.19 -6.63
N ALA A 111 4.97 -6.96 -6.14
CA ALA A 111 4.78 -5.78 -6.98
C ALA A 111 6.11 -5.19 -7.47
N PHE A 112 7.14 -5.19 -6.61
CA PHE A 112 8.44 -4.59 -6.91
C PHE A 112 9.20 -5.33 -8.01
N GLN A 113 9.04 -6.65 -8.16
CA GLN A 113 9.66 -7.41 -9.25
C GLN A 113 9.28 -6.88 -10.65
N TYR A 114 8.15 -6.18 -10.78
CA TYR A 114 7.69 -5.57 -12.03
C TYR A 114 7.95 -4.06 -12.10
N ILE A 115 8.79 -3.51 -11.22
CA ILE A 115 8.99 -2.05 -11.07
C ILE A 115 9.41 -1.39 -12.38
N GLU A 116 10.20 -2.06 -13.22
CA GLU A 116 10.65 -1.53 -14.53
C GLU A 116 9.50 -1.30 -15.52
N THR A 117 8.34 -1.93 -15.29
CA THR A 117 7.14 -1.73 -16.12
C THR A 117 6.28 -0.54 -15.66
N TRP A 118 6.63 0.07 -14.53
CA TRP A 118 5.86 1.17 -13.98
C TRP A 118 6.07 2.45 -14.77
N ASN A 119 5.04 3.30 -14.76
CA ASN A 119 5.11 4.60 -15.43
C ASN A 119 6.27 5.43 -14.89
N ASN A 120 7.14 5.89 -15.78
CA ASN A 120 8.36 6.66 -15.45
C ASN A 120 9.28 5.97 -14.42
N ALA A 121 9.44 4.64 -14.47
CA ALA A 121 10.24 3.85 -13.52
C ALA A 121 11.69 4.38 -13.39
N ASP A 122 12.33 4.77 -14.49
CA ASP A 122 13.68 5.34 -14.47
C ASP A 122 13.79 6.66 -13.69
N LYS A 123 12.75 7.48 -13.73
CA LYS A 123 12.71 8.72 -12.94
C LYS A 123 12.31 8.43 -11.49
N LEU A 124 11.43 7.45 -11.28
CA LEU A 124 10.94 7.08 -9.97
C LEU A 124 12.07 6.60 -9.06
N LYS A 125 13.00 5.77 -9.57
CA LYS A 125 14.13 5.24 -8.78
C LYS A 125 15.04 6.33 -8.20
N GLU A 126 15.09 7.51 -8.82
CA GLU A 126 15.87 8.64 -8.31
C GLU A 126 15.18 9.37 -7.14
N LEU A 127 13.86 9.21 -7.02
CA LEU A 127 13.03 9.95 -6.08
C LEU A 127 12.65 9.16 -4.82
N VAL A 128 12.84 7.83 -4.83
CA VAL A 128 12.34 6.95 -3.78
C VAL A 128 13.39 6.00 -3.24
N HIS A 129 13.19 5.58 -1.99
CA HIS A 129 13.81 4.42 -1.38
C HIS A 129 12.71 3.41 -1.04
N PHE A 130 12.82 2.16 -1.52
CA PHE A 130 11.79 1.15 -1.33
C PHE A 130 12.05 0.33 -0.07
N ILE A 131 11.02 0.11 0.73
CA ILE A 131 11.02 -0.83 1.85
C ILE A 131 10.21 -2.03 1.39
N LEU A 132 10.90 -3.13 1.07
CA LEU A 132 10.31 -4.32 0.49
C LEU A 132 9.94 -5.31 1.58
N PHE A 133 8.69 -5.69 1.69
CA PHE A 133 8.29 -6.80 2.53
C PHE A 133 8.14 -8.09 1.71
N VAL A 134 8.77 -9.14 2.22
CA VAL A 134 8.82 -10.45 1.58
C VAL A 134 7.57 -11.23 1.95
N ARG A 135 6.86 -11.79 0.96
CA ARG A 135 5.64 -12.58 1.15
C ARG A 135 5.87 -14.09 1.05
N GLU A 136 6.93 -14.48 0.37
CA GLU A 136 7.24 -15.86 0.08
C GLU A 136 8.17 -16.45 1.15
N ASP A 137 7.90 -17.69 1.59
CA ASP A 137 8.77 -18.41 2.54
C ASP A 137 10.14 -18.73 1.91
N ASP A 138 10.14 -19.12 0.62
CA ASP A 138 11.34 -19.44 -0.18
C ASP A 138 11.75 -18.25 -1.07
N PHE A 139 11.99 -17.10 -0.46
CA PHE A 139 12.33 -15.87 -1.17
C PHE A 139 13.71 -15.93 -1.83
N ASP A 140 13.74 -15.85 -3.17
CA ASP A 140 14.95 -15.65 -3.96
C ASP A 140 15.27 -14.15 -4.12
N GLU A 141 16.40 -13.71 -3.58
CA GLU A 141 16.85 -12.32 -3.68
C GLU A 141 17.50 -11.98 -5.04
N THR A 142 17.87 -12.98 -5.84
CA THR A 142 18.65 -12.80 -7.07
C THR A 142 18.03 -11.78 -8.04
N PRO A 143 16.72 -11.82 -8.36
CA PRO A 143 16.11 -10.83 -9.27
C PRO A 143 16.19 -9.39 -8.74
N TYR A 144 16.17 -9.21 -7.43
CA TYR A 144 16.21 -7.90 -6.79
C TYR A 144 17.63 -7.32 -6.77
N LEU A 145 18.66 -8.14 -6.73
CA LEU A 145 20.05 -7.70 -6.88
C LEU A 145 20.30 -7.08 -8.26
N GLU A 146 19.69 -7.63 -9.31
CA GLU A 146 19.74 -7.03 -10.65
C GLU A 146 19.09 -5.64 -10.67
N LEU A 147 17.94 -5.48 -10.02
CA LEU A 147 17.28 -4.17 -9.89
C LEU A 147 18.14 -3.17 -9.13
N LYS A 148 18.85 -3.63 -8.09
CA LYS A 148 19.79 -2.79 -7.34
C LYS A 148 20.94 -2.30 -8.22
N GLN A 149 21.50 -3.16 -9.08
CA GLN A 149 22.54 -2.77 -10.05
C GLN A 149 22.03 -1.75 -11.08
N LYS A 150 20.73 -1.74 -11.38
CA LYS A 150 20.07 -0.74 -12.24
C LYS A 150 19.72 0.57 -11.51
N GLY A 151 20.12 0.71 -10.23
CA GLY A 151 19.94 1.93 -9.44
C GLY A 151 18.65 2.01 -8.62
N TYR A 152 17.89 0.91 -8.50
CA TYR A 152 16.75 0.86 -7.56
C TYR A 152 17.27 0.65 -6.13
N GLU A 153 17.06 1.63 -5.27
CA GLU A 153 17.45 1.53 -3.85
C GLU A 153 16.34 0.91 -3.02
N TYR A 154 16.67 -0.13 -2.26
CA TYR A 154 15.70 -0.78 -1.38
C TYR A 154 16.34 -1.36 -0.11
N THR A 155 15.49 -1.55 0.89
CA THR A 155 15.76 -2.33 2.11
C THR A 155 14.78 -3.49 2.18
N LEU A 156 15.29 -4.71 2.36
CA LEU A 156 14.47 -5.92 2.50
C LEU A 156 14.04 -6.13 3.95
N MET A 157 12.77 -6.43 4.16
CA MET A 157 12.22 -6.87 5.43
C MET A 157 11.81 -8.34 5.32
N LYS A 158 12.47 -9.20 6.10
CA LYS A 158 12.21 -10.65 6.18
C LYS A 158 11.52 -10.99 7.50
N LYS A 159 10.39 -10.37 7.81
CA LYS A 159 9.61 -10.73 8.99
C LYS A 159 8.40 -11.55 8.57
N PRO A 160 8.15 -12.70 9.22
CA PRO A 160 6.87 -13.39 9.08
C PRO A 160 5.72 -12.45 9.46
N TYR A 161 4.71 -12.37 8.64
CA TYR A 161 3.45 -11.69 8.91
C TYR A 161 2.32 -12.62 8.49
N THR A 162 1.11 -12.33 8.96
CA THR A 162 -0.04 -13.17 8.67
C THR A 162 -0.32 -13.19 7.17
N ASN A 163 -0.34 -14.40 6.58
CA ASN A 163 -0.59 -14.56 5.15
C ASN A 163 -2.07 -14.35 4.83
N ILE A 164 -2.49 -13.10 4.78
CA ILE A 164 -3.85 -12.67 4.44
C ILE A 164 -3.79 -11.91 3.11
N SER A 165 -4.74 -12.18 2.22
CA SER A 165 -4.91 -11.43 0.99
C SER A 165 -6.26 -10.73 0.93
N ALA A 166 -6.31 -9.58 0.25
CA ALA A 166 -7.57 -8.88 0.01
C ALA A 166 -8.56 -9.73 -0.82
N SER A 167 -8.07 -10.66 -1.66
CA SER A 167 -8.92 -11.61 -2.38
C SER A 167 -9.60 -12.59 -1.42
N GLU A 168 -8.84 -13.12 -0.45
CA GLU A 168 -9.42 -14.00 0.58
C GLU A 168 -10.55 -13.31 1.35
N VAL A 169 -10.37 -12.03 1.72
CA VAL A 169 -11.44 -11.28 2.40
C VAL A 169 -12.70 -11.22 1.54
N ARG A 170 -12.56 -10.83 0.25
CA ARG A 170 -13.71 -10.75 -0.67
C ARG A 170 -14.36 -12.11 -0.91
N ASP A 171 -13.58 -13.18 -1.05
CA ASP A 171 -14.08 -14.54 -1.24
C ASP A 171 -14.86 -15.03 -0.01
N ARG A 172 -14.38 -14.72 1.21
CA ARG A 172 -15.12 -15.04 2.44
C ARG A 172 -16.45 -14.28 2.52
N VAL A 173 -16.44 -12.96 2.21
CA VAL A 173 -17.68 -12.15 2.20
C VAL A 173 -18.69 -12.70 1.20
N SER A 174 -18.29 -12.97 -0.05
CA SER A 174 -19.18 -13.52 -1.09
C SER A 174 -19.79 -14.89 -0.73
N GLN A 175 -19.10 -15.63 0.17
CA GLN A 175 -19.57 -16.92 0.70
C GLN A 175 -20.30 -16.78 2.04
N ASN A 176 -20.60 -15.58 2.52
CA ASN A 176 -21.19 -15.30 3.84
C ASN A 176 -20.38 -15.91 5.00
N LYS A 177 -19.05 -15.98 4.87
CA LYS A 177 -18.14 -16.41 5.94
C LYS A 177 -17.67 -15.25 6.80
N GLU A 178 -17.31 -15.55 8.06
CA GLU A 178 -16.75 -14.59 8.99
C GLU A 178 -15.38 -14.05 8.51
N ILE A 179 -15.13 -12.77 8.79
CA ILE A 179 -13.89 -12.07 8.43
C ILE A 179 -13.22 -11.32 9.59
N TYR A 180 -13.78 -11.42 10.82
CA TYR A 180 -13.28 -10.71 11.99
C TYR A 180 -11.85 -11.11 12.42
N ASP A 181 -11.40 -12.30 12.00
CA ASP A 181 -10.05 -12.81 12.23
C ASP A 181 -9.00 -12.21 11.27
N ILE A 182 -9.43 -11.70 10.10
CA ILE A 182 -8.52 -11.26 9.04
C ILE A 182 -8.57 -9.76 8.73
N VAL A 183 -9.60 -9.05 9.20
CA VAL A 183 -9.68 -7.58 9.09
C VAL A 183 -9.98 -6.96 10.45
N PRO A 184 -9.65 -5.66 10.67
CA PRO A 184 -10.08 -4.96 11.89
C PRO A 184 -11.59 -5.01 12.08
N PHE A 185 -12.04 -5.10 13.34
CA PHE A 185 -13.47 -5.20 13.66
C PHE A 185 -14.33 -4.12 12.99
N LYS A 186 -13.90 -2.85 13.05
CA LYS A 186 -14.62 -1.72 12.43
C LYS A 186 -14.71 -1.85 10.91
N VAL A 187 -13.70 -2.45 10.27
CA VAL A 187 -13.70 -2.71 8.82
C VAL A 187 -14.69 -3.83 8.48
N ALA A 188 -14.73 -4.92 9.27
CA ALA A 188 -15.69 -6.00 9.08
C ALA A 188 -17.13 -5.49 9.20
N GLU A 189 -17.42 -4.69 10.24
CA GLU A 189 -18.74 -4.08 10.43
C GLU A 189 -19.10 -3.13 9.27
N TYR A 190 -18.15 -2.33 8.80
CA TYR A 190 -18.36 -1.43 7.66
C TYR A 190 -18.72 -2.22 6.39
N ILE A 191 -17.99 -3.29 6.08
CA ILE A 191 -18.26 -4.15 4.92
C ILE A 191 -19.67 -4.74 5.00
N ARG A 192 -20.07 -5.24 6.17
CA ARG A 192 -21.39 -5.83 6.40
C ARG A 192 -22.53 -4.80 6.25
N GLN A 193 -22.38 -3.61 6.86
CA GLN A 193 -23.42 -2.57 6.87
C GLN A 193 -23.66 -1.94 5.51
N ASN A 194 -22.63 -1.86 4.67
CA ASN A 194 -22.68 -1.21 3.36
C ASN A 194 -22.74 -2.21 2.20
N ASN A 195 -22.83 -3.53 2.48
CA ASN A 195 -22.83 -4.59 1.47
C ASN A 195 -21.69 -4.44 0.44
N VAL A 196 -20.47 -4.15 0.95
CA VAL A 196 -19.27 -4.02 0.13
C VAL A 196 -18.76 -5.43 -0.19
N TYR A 197 -18.67 -5.80 -1.46
CA TYR A 197 -18.31 -7.12 -2.01
C TYR A 197 -19.43 -8.17 -2.09
#